data_3771c4441893569733b8f39bbf7c58ca
#
_entry.id   3771c4441893569733b8f39bbf7c58ca
#
_cell.length_a   1.000
_cell.length_b   1.000
_cell.length_c   1.000
_cell.angle_alpha   90.00
_cell.angle_beta   90.00
_cell.angle_gamma   90.00
#
_symmetry.space_group_name_H-M   'P 1'
#
loop_
_entity.id
_entity.type
_entity.pdbx_description
1 polymer ?
#
loop_
_entity_poly.entity_id
_entity_poly.type
_entity_poly.pdbx_seq_one_letter_code
_entity_poly.pdbx_strand_id
1 'polypeptide(L)'
;MIERPYYLNQLLRAKDTDFIKIITGIRRSGKSTLLEMLKKHLLTQGVPENHVIHISYEQIPWFPLEKAETLYAYIKEHITEPAHRYYLLIDEVQELEEWAKVINGLKATFPLDIYITGSNSRLFSGEYLTYITGRYIEIKVYPLSLSEFMTFRGYDESNVAKAFNEYLTIGSFPAAAVAKDPELTEIINSGLFDSIFARDIIIRGGIRNEGVFLKAAKFIMENIGNPLSVSAISRTLKSQGSSASADTIDNYLTQMVNAYVLYQCERYDIRGKERLRTNGKYFVADLGLRNRLIGYRRGN
;
A
#
# COMPACT_ATOMS: atom_id res chain seq x y z
N MET A 1 -10.67 3.27 17.51
CA MET A 1 -10.06 2.60 16.35
C MET A 1 -11.08 1.59 15.84
N ILE A 2 -11.43 1.62 14.54
CA ILE A 2 -12.35 0.65 13.94
C ILE A 2 -11.52 -0.54 13.45
N GLU A 3 -11.91 -1.73 13.87
CA GLU A 3 -11.13 -2.94 13.58
C GLU A 3 -11.31 -3.43 12.14
N ARG A 4 -10.28 -4.06 11.61
CA ARG A 4 -10.27 -4.79 10.34
C ARG A 4 -9.93 -6.27 10.59
N PRO A 5 -10.88 -7.06 11.08
CA PRO A 5 -10.65 -8.41 11.59
C PRO A 5 -10.03 -9.35 10.55
N TYR A 6 -10.37 -9.18 9.27
CA TYR A 6 -9.82 -10.00 8.19
C TYR A 6 -8.29 -9.94 8.15
N TYR A 7 -7.71 -8.74 8.18
CA TYR A 7 -6.26 -8.57 8.12
C TYR A 7 -5.57 -8.91 9.45
N LEU A 8 -6.18 -8.52 10.57
CA LEU A 8 -5.66 -8.87 11.89
C LEU A 8 -5.57 -10.40 12.05
N ASN A 9 -6.60 -11.13 11.65
CA ASN A 9 -6.60 -12.59 11.69
C ASN A 9 -5.51 -13.21 10.80
N GLN A 10 -5.19 -12.61 9.64
CA GLN A 10 -4.06 -13.07 8.82
C GLN A 10 -2.72 -12.90 9.54
N LEU A 11 -2.49 -11.75 10.19
CA LEU A 11 -1.29 -11.52 10.99
C LEU A 11 -1.20 -12.52 12.14
N LEU A 12 -2.29 -12.75 12.84
CA LEU A 12 -2.34 -13.69 13.98
C LEU A 12 -2.11 -15.15 13.57
N ARG A 13 -2.59 -15.57 12.40
CA ARG A 13 -2.29 -16.90 11.85
C ARG A 13 -0.81 -17.09 11.52
N ALA A 14 -0.13 -16.01 11.14
CA ALA A 14 1.30 -16.02 10.85
C ALA A 14 2.17 -15.76 12.09
N LYS A 15 1.56 -15.43 13.24
CA LYS A 15 2.26 -15.15 14.49
C LYS A 15 3.11 -16.36 14.95
N ASP A 16 4.27 -16.04 15.51
CA ASP A 16 5.23 -17.02 16.06
C ASP A 16 5.81 -18.01 15.04
N THR A 17 5.61 -17.74 13.73
CA THR A 17 6.28 -18.49 12.65
C THR A 17 7.66 -17.91 12.33
N ASP A 18 8.48 -18.69 11.63
CA ASP A 18 9.80 -18.23 11.17
C ASP A 18 9.78 -17.24 10.01
N PHE A 19 8.63 -16.87 9.52
CA PHE A 19 8.49 -15.92 8.42
C PHE A 19 8.47 -14.47 8.93
N ILE A 20 9.07 -13.57 8.16
CA ILE A 20 8.88 -12.12 8.29
C ILE A 20 7.50 -11.78 7.72
N LYS A 21 6.69 -11.04 8.47
CA LYS A 21 5.36 -10.60 8.02
C LYS A 21 5.48 -9.24 7.40
N ILE A 22 5.15 -9.14 6.12
CA ILE A 22 5.27 -7.94 5.33
C ILE A 22 3.88 -7.44 4.96
N ILE A 23 3.53 -6.27 5.44
CA ILE A 23 2.24 -5.63 5.24
C ILE A 23 2.39 -4.59 4.14
N THR A 24 1.81 -4.86 2.98
CA THR A 24 1.90 -4.02 1.79
C THR A 24 0.57 -3.36 1.45
N GLY A 25 0.60 -2.41 0.54
CA GLY A 25 -0.60 -1.76 0.01
C GLY A 25 -0.47 -0.26 -0.15
N ILE A 26 -1.42 0.32 -0.83
CA ILE A 26 -1.44 1.76 -1.13
C ILE A 26 -1.29 2.59 0.15
N ARG A 27 -0.63 3.75 0.03
CA ARG A 27 -0.52 4.71 1.13
C ARG A 27 -1.92 5.04 1.70
N ARG A 28 -2.02 5.17 3.05
CA ARG A 28 -3.27 5.47 3.76
C ARG A 28 -4.35 4.37 3.71
N SER A 29 -4.02 3.15 3.29
CA SER A 29 -4.96 2.00 3.38
C SER A 29 -5.16 1.45 4.80
N GLY A 30 -4.41 1.93 5.80
CA GLY A 30 -4.52 1.52 7.21
C GLY A 30 -3.47 0.50 7.67
N LYS A 31 -2.32 0.40 7.00
CA LYS A 31 -1.21 -0.51 7.38
C LYS A 31 -0.66 -0.22 8.77
N SER A 32 -0.33 1.04 9.06
CA SER A 32 0.15 1.49 10.38
C SER A 32 -0.87 1.23 11.48
N THR A 33 -2.15 1.48 11.19
CA THR A 33 -3.26 1.19 12.11
C THR A 33 -3.37 -0.33 12.39
N LEU A 34 -3.08 -1.17 11.39
CA LEU A 34 -3.09 -2.62 11.57
C LEU A 34 -1.93 -3.09 12.48
N LEU A 35 -0.74 -2.47 12.40
CA LEU A 35 0.33 -2.72 13.37
C LEU A 35 -0.06 -2.32 14.80
N GLU A 36 -0.74 -1.18 14.97
CA GLU A 36 -1.27 -0.75 16.27
C GLU A 36 -2.34 -1.72 16.80
N MET A 37 -3.21 -2.25 15.95
CA MET A 37 -4.17 -3.28 16.33
C MET A 37 -3.47 -4.56 16.79
N LEU A 38 -2.43 -4.98 16.06
CA LEU A 38 -1.62 -6.14 16.44
C LEU A 38 -0.92 -5.91 17.79
N LYS A 39 -0.27 -4.75 17.99
CA LYS A 39 0.34 -4.39 19.27
C LYS A 39 -0.68 -4.49 20.41
N LYS A 40 -1.82 -3.85 20.25
CA LYS A 40 -2.89 -3.91 21.26
C LYS A 40 -3.34 -5.35 21.55
N HIS A 41 -3.50 -6.15 20.50
CA HIS A 41 -3.87 -7.57 20.65
C HIS A 41 -2.80 -8.35 21.42
N LEU A 42 -1.52 -8.21 21.10
CA LEU A 42 -0.42 -8.87 21.81
C LEU A 42 -0.43 -8.54 23.31
N LEU A 43 -0.57 -7.26 23.65
CA LEU A 43 -0.65 -6.82 25.05
C LEU A 43 -1.89 -7.40 25.76
N THR A 44 -3.04 -7.48 25.13
CA THR A 44 -4.25 -8.08 25.71
C THR A 44 -4.13 -9.60 25.89
N GLN A 45 -3.26 -10.25 25.12
CA GLN A 45 -2.94 -11.68 25.28
C GLN A 45 -1.83 -11.93 26.34
N GLY A 46 -1.41 -10.91 27.06
CA GLY A 46 -0.44 -11.04 28.16
C GLY A 46 1.03 -10.97 27.73
N VAL A 47 1.32 -10.58 26.47
CA VAL A 47 2.70 -10.29 26.08
C VAL A 47 3.18 -9.06 26.84
N PRO A 48 4.32 -9.11 27.57
CA PRO A 48 4.86 -7.96 28.27
C PRO A 48 5.14 -6.78 27.32
N GLU A 49 4.89 -5.56 27.78
CA GLU A 49 5.05 -4.37 26.93
C GLU A 49 6.50 -4.20 26.44
N ASN A 50 7.48 -4.50 27.28
CA ASN A 50 8.91 -4.48 26.93
C ASN A 50 9.30 -5.56 25.92
N HIS A 51 8.45 -6.55 25.64
CA HIS A 51 8.64 -7.53 24.57
C HIS A 51 8.04 -7.11 23.22
N VAL A 52 7.40 -5.93 23.15
CA VAL A 52 6.84 -5.39 21.91
C VAL A 52 7.56 -4.10 21.53
N ILE A 53 8.48 -4.21 20.58
CA ILE A 53 9.25 -3.08 20.06
C ILE A 53 8.53 -2.53 18.84
N HIS A 54 8.03 -1.29 18.92
CA HIS A 54 7.31 -0.66 17.81
C HIS A 54 8.01 0.62 17.37
N ILE A 55 8.48 0.62 16.14
CA ILE A 55 9.22 1.71 15.49
C ILE A 55 8.40 2.21 14.29
N SER A 56 8.15 3.52 14.21
CA SER A 56 7.47 4.14 13.08
C SER A 56 8.33 5.26 12.52
N TYR A 57 8.93 5.04 11.36
CA TYR A 57 9.79 6.03 10.69
C TYR A 57 9.03 7.27 10.16
N GLU A 58 7.71 7.30 10.25
CA GLU A 58 6.95 8.56 10.07
C GLU A 58 7.06 9.50 11.29
N GLN A 59 7.63 9.04 12.41
CA GLN A 59 7.73 9.80 13.67
C GLN A 59 9.18 10.19 13.97
N ILE A 60 9.40 11.47 14.30
CA ILE A 60 10.72 12.05 14.55
C ILE A 60 11.60 11.26 15.56
N PRO A 61 11.08 10.72 16.68
CA PRO A 61 11.91 9.98 17.64
C PRO A 61 12.66 8.78 17.03
N TRP A 62 12.21 8.25 15.91
CA TRP A 62 12.77 7.05 15.28
C TRP A 62 13.74 7.34 14.14
N PHE A 63 13.86 8.59 13.65
CA PHE A 63 14.80 8.97 12.59
C PHE A 63 16.26 8.58 12.86
N PRO A 64 16.78 8.65 14.11
CA PRO A 64 18.14 8.18 14.40
C PRO A 64 18.35 6.68 14.14
N LEU A 65 17.29 5.88 14.06
CA LEU A 65 17.34 4.42 13.83
C LEU A 65 17.25 4.03 12.35
N GLU A 66 17.34 4.97 11.41
CA GLU A 66 17.34 4.70 9.96
C GLU A 66 18.61 4.00 9.47
N LYS A 67 19.66 3.93 10.31
CA LYS A 67 20.92 3.23 10.03
C LYS A 67 20.97 1.87 10.70
N ALA A 68 21.60 0.90 10.03
CA ALA A 68 21.73 -0.48 10.51
C ALA A 68 22.34 -0.56 11.91
N GLU A 69 23.43 0.18 12.14
CA GLU A 69 24.19 0.12 13.39
C GLU A 69 23.38 0.66 14.58
N THR A 70 22.67 1.78 14.37
CA THR A 70 21.86 2.41 15.42
C THR A 70 20.64 1.56 15.74
N LEU A 71 19.98 1.00 14.74
CA LEU A 71 18.86 0.08 14.95
C LEU A 71 19.32 -1.20 15.67
N TYR A 72 20.45 -1.80 15.26
CA TYR A 72 21.00 -2.97 15.93
C TYR A 72 21.30 -2.71 17.41
N ALA A 73 21.97 -1.59 17.71
CA ALA A 73 22.29 -1.21 19.10
C ALA A 73 21.01 -1.04 19.93
N TYR A 74 20.03 -0.34 19.38
CA TYR A 74 18.72 -0.15 20.02
C TYR A 74 18.02 -1.49 20.31
N ILE A 75 17.91 -2.38 19.34
CA ILE A 75 17.27 -3.69 19.51
C ILE A 75 18.03 -4.53 20.55
N LYS A 76 19.37 -4.55 20.50
CA LYS A 76 20.21 -5.28 21.46
C LYS A 76 20.00 -4.81 22.89
N GLU A 77 19.85 -3.51 23.11
CA GLU A 77 19.57 -2.93 24.43
C GLU A 77 18.20 -3.32 24.97
N HIS A 78 17.19 -3.41 24.08
CA HIS A 78 15.82 -3.73 24.47
C HIS A 78 15.57 -5.23 24.68
N ILE A 79 16.41 -6.11 24.14
CA ILE A 79 16.29 -7.56 24.36
C ILE A 79 17.04 -7.94 25.65
N THR A 80 16.37 -7.82 26.79
CA THR A 80 16.91 -8.14 28.12
C THR A 80 16.77 -9.61 28.49
N GLU A 81 15.83 -10.32 27.86
CA GLU A 81 15.52 -11.73 28.14
C GLU A 81 15.60 -12.57 26.85
N PRO A 82 16.82 -12.95 26.39
CA PRO A 82 17.01 -13.61 25.11
C PRO A 82 16.39 -15.01 25.00
N ALA A 83 15.94 -15.60 26.10
CA ALA A 83 15.18 -16.85 26.11
C ALA A 83 13.72 -16.68 25.70
N HIS A 84 13.20 -15.45 25.71
CA HIS A 84 11.82 -15.13 25.37
C HIS A 84 11.73 -14.53 23.98
N ARG A 85 10.54 -14.66 23.37
CA ARG A 85 10.26 -14.07 22.06
C ARG A 85 9.88 -12.61 22.19
N TYR A 86 10.43 -11.78 21.31
CA TYR A 86 10.08 -10.37 21.14
C TYR A 86 9.35 -10.15 19.82
N TYR A 87 8.49 -9.15 19.78
CA TYR A 87 7.74 -8.75 18.59
C TYR A 87 8.28 -7.41 18.09
N LEU A 88 8.88 -7.41 16.90
CA LEU A 88 9.41 -6.20 16.26
C LEU A 88 8.45 -5.72 15.18
N LEU A 89 7.84 -4.58 15.42
CA LEU A 89 6.89 -3.92 14.52
C LEU A 89 7.57 -2.69 13.93
N ILE A 90 7.79 -2.65 12.61
CA ILE A 90 8.42 -1.51 11.93
C ILE A 90 7.47 -0.97 10.86
N ASP A 91 7.08 0.29 11.02
CA ASP A 91 6.25 1.00 10.05
C ASP A 91 7.11 1.79 9.07
N GLU A 92 6.78 1.73 7.76
CA GLU A 92 7.49 2.37 6.64
C GLU A 92 8.98 1.95 6.57
N VAL A 93 9.24 0.62 6.52
CA VAL A 93 10.59 0.01 6.58
C VAL A 93 11.55 0.51 5.49
N GLN A 94 11.06 1.07 4.39
CA GLN A 94 11.89 1.63 3.32
C GLN A 94 12.70 2.86 3.72
N GLU A 95 12.41 3.47 4.83
CA GLU A 95 13.22 4.58 5.38
C GLU A 95 14.49 4.05 6.08
N LEU A 96 14.55 2.75 6.40
CA LEU A 96 15.75 2.08 6.92
C LEU A 96 16.72 1.75 5.78
N GLU A 97 17.97 2.21 5.90
CA GLU A 97 19.05 1.90 4.95
C GLU A 97 19.30 0.39 4.89
N GLU A 98 19.45 -0.18 3.69
CA GLU A 98 19.65 -1.64 3.47
C GLU A 98 18.64 -2.54 4.23
N TRP A 99 17.41 -2.08 4.41
CA TRP A 99 16.40 -2.67 5.28
C TRP A 99 16.30 -4.21 5.19
N ALA A 100 16.34 -4.79 4.00
CA ALA A 100 16.16 -6.23 3.82
C ALA A 100 17.31 -7.04 4.44
N LYS A 101 18.54 -6.57 4.27
CA LYS A 101 19.74 -7.17 4.86
C LYS A 101 19.72 -7.00 6.39
N VAL A 102 19.34 -5.82 6.88
CA VAL A 102 19.26 -5.51 8.30
C VAL A 102 18.20 -6.37 8.98
N ILE A 103 16.98 -6.42 8.44
CA ILE A 103 15.87 -7.22 8.99
C ILE A 103 16.22 -8.72 9.02
N ASN A 104 16.82 -9.23 7.93
CA ASN A 104 17.26 -10.62 7.91
C ASN A 104 18.37 -10.89 8.96
N GLY A 105 19.30 -9.97 9.14
CA GLY A 105 20.35 -10.04 10.15
C GLY A 105 19.80 -10.00 11.57
N LEU A 106 18.87 -9.10 11.86
CA LEU A 106 18.19 -9.01 13.16
C LEU A 106 17.45 -10.31 13.49
N LYS A 107 16.70 -10.85 12.51
CA LYS A 107 16.00 -12.13 12.68
C LYS A 107 16.94 -13.31 12.95
N ALA A 108 18.11 -13.33 12.34
CA ALA A 108 19.12 -14.38 12.56
C ALA A 108 19.83 -14.26 13.92
N THR A 109 19.87 -13.05 14.49
CA THR A 109 20.64 -12.75 15.71
C THR A 109 19.78 -12.83 16.97
N PHE A 110 18.50 -12.46 16.89
CA PHE A 110 17.62 -12.30 18.02
C PHE A 110 16.33 -13.14 17.91
N PRO A 111 15.68 -13.50 19.03
CA PRO A 111 14.43 -14.26 19.04
C PRO A 111 13.22 -13.37 18.64
N LEU A 112 13.27 -12.81 17.44
CA LEU A 112 12.30 -11.83 16.96
C LEU A 112 11.20 -12.48 16.09
N ASP A 113 9.97 -12.09 16.37
CA ASP A 113 8.86 -12.19 15.45
C ASP A 113 8.64 -10.82 14.78
N ILE A 114 8.89 -10.72 13.45
CA ILE A 114 9.06 -9.44 12.76
C ILE A 114 7.88 -9.15 11.86
N TYR A 115 7.33 -7.94 12.00
CA TYR A 115 6.26 -7.37 11.19
C TYR A 115 6.72 -6.03 10.65
N ILE A 116 6.69 -5.86 9.33
CA ILE A 116 7.11 -4.63 8.67
C ILE A 116 6.03 -4.12 7.72
N THR A 117 5.93 -2.82 7.54
CA THR A 117 5.05 -2.23 6.52
C THR A 117 5.83 -1.52 5.44
N GLY A 118 5.21 -1.41 4.26
CA GLY A 118 5.70 -0.58 3.17
C GLY A 118 4.60 -0.19 2.18
N SER A 119 4.70 1.02 1.67
CA SER A 119 3.70 1.61 0.75
C SER A 119 4.07 1.49 -0.74
N ASN A 120 5.15 0.75 -1.09
CA ASN A 120 5.61 0.61 -2.46
C ASN A 120 6.03 -0.84 -2.77
N SER A 121 5.56 -1.38 -3.90
CA SER A 121 5.88 -2.76 -4.31
C SER A 121 7.34 -2.96 -4.72
N ARG A 122 8.09 -1.89 -5.01
CA ARG A 122 9.54 -1.96 -5.26
C ARG A 122 10.32 -2.52 -4.08
N LEU A 123 9.79 -2.41 -2.86
CA LEU A 123 10.37 -3.05 -1.69
C LEU A 123 10.52 -4.56 -1.86
N PHE A 124 9.69 -5.15 -2.74
CA PHE A 124 9.62 -6.59 -2.97
C PHE A 124 10.09 -6.96 -4.39
N SER A 125 10.94 -6.13 -5.01
CA SER A 125 11.54 -6.37 -6.32
C SER A 125 13.07 -6.21 -6.27
N GLY A 126 13.77 -6.86 -7.22
CA GLY A 126 15.21 -6.70 -7.38
C GLY A 126 16.05 -7.33 -6.25
N GLU A 127 17.15 -6.64 -5.90
CA GLU A 127 18.14 -7.15 -4.94
C GLU A 127 17.59 -7.35 -3.52
N TYR A 128 16.59 -6.57 -3.10
CA TYR A 128 15.98 -6.70 -1.77
C TYR A 128 15.35 -8.07 -1.55
N LEU A 129 14.72 -8.64 -2.57
CA LEU A 129 14.13 -9.98 -2.47
C LEU A 129 15.17 -11.06 -2.18
N THR A 130 16.41 -10.93 -2.65
CA THR A 130 17.43 -11.98 -2.50
C THR A 130 17.71 -12.28 -1.03
N TYR A 131 17.67 -11.29 -0.15
CA TYR A 131 17.93 -11.46 1.28
C TYR A 131 16.78 -12.11 2.05
N ILE A 132 15.54 -11.94 1.59
CA ILE A 132 14.33 -12.41 2.32
C ILE A 132 13.52 -13.45 1.53
N THR A 133 13.95 -13.83 0.30
CA THR A 133 13.23 -14.81 -0.54
C THR A 133 13.01 -16.12 0.20
N GLY A 134 11.75 -16.60 0.17
CA GLY A 134 11.34 -17.84 0.86
C GLY A 134 11.21 -17.70 2.39
N ARG A 135 11.41 -16.50 2.96
CA ARG A 135 11.40 -16.25 4.40
C ARG A 135 10.38 -15.20 4.84
N TYR A 136 9.42 -14.85 3.98
CA TYR A 136 8.40 -13.87 4.32
C TYR A 136 7.00 -14.32 3.90
N ILE A 137 6.00 -13.72 4.54
CA ILE A 137 4.58 -13.80 4.19
C ILE A 137 4.12 -12.38 3.88
N GLU A 138 3.60 -12.16 2.66
CA GLU A 138 3.01 -10.88 2.29
C GLU A 138 1.53 -10.83 2.63
N ILE A 139 1.12 -9.77 3.32
CA ILE A 139 -0.29 -9.44 3.61
C ILE A 139 -0.60 -8.11 2.93
N LYS A 140 -1.33 -8.19 1.81
CA LYS A 140 -1.69 -7.02 1.02
C LYS A 140 -2.95 -6.37 1.55
N VAL A 141 -2.80 -5.13 2.06
CA VAL A 141 -3.90 -4.33 2.62
C VAL A 141 -4.47 -3.41 1.55
N TYR A 142 -5.69 -3.70 1.14
CA TYR A 142 -6.46 -2.86 0.22
C TYR A 142 -7.16 -1.73 0.99
N PRO A 143 -7.60 -0.65 0.32
CA PRO A 143 -8.64 0.22 0.85
C PRO A 143 -9.87 -0.59 1.29
N LEU A 144 -10.83 0.02 1.97
CA LEU A 144 -11.95 -0.72 2.55
C LEU A 144 -12.76 -1.47 1.47
N SER A 145 -13.15 -2.70 1.75
CA SER A 145 -14.24 -3.36 1.02
C SER A 145 -15.58 -2.65 1.31
N LEU A 146 -16.60 -2.92 0.51
CA LEU A 146 -17.93 -2.34 0.76
C LEU A 146 -18.45 -2.69 2.16
N SER A 147 -18.25 -3.91 2.61
CA SER A 147 -18.67 -4.34 3.96
C SER A 147 -17.90 -3.59 5.06
N GLU A 148 -16.58 -3.43 4.91
CA GLU A 148 -15.78 -2.64 5.84
C GLU A 148 -16.19 -1.16 5.80
N PHE A 149 -16.44 -0.61 4.60
CA PHE A 149 -16.91 0.77 4.43
C PHE A 149 -18.24 1.00 5.16
N MET A 150 -19.19 0.08 5.07
CA MET A 150 -20.43 0.13 5.80
C MET A 150 -20.20 0.16 7.32
N THR A 151 -19.30 -0.69 7.83
CA THR A 151 -18.90 -0.68 9.24
C THR A 151 -18.29 0.66 9.66
N PHE A 152 -17.41 1.23 8.84
CA PHE A 152 -16.76 2.53 9.10
C PHE A 152 -17.75 3.70 9.08
N ARG A 153 -18.79 3.62 8.24
CA ARG A 153 -19.91 4.57 8.19
C ARG A 153 -20.94 4.38 9.29
N GLY A 154 -20.96 3.23 9.96
CA GLY A 154 -22.00 2.83 10.89
C GLY A 154 -23.33 2.51 10.18
N TYR A 155 -23.24 1.94 8.97
CA TYR A 155 -24.39 1.49 8.19
C TYR A 155 -24.71 0.03 8.46
N ASP A 156 -25.98 -0.31 8.46
CA ASP A 156 -26.51 -1.67 8.52
C ASP A 156 -26.98 -2.17 7.14
N GLU A 157 -27.54 -3.36 7.07
CA GLU A 157 -28.01 -3.98 5.84
C GLU A 157 -29.10 -3.19 5.11
N SER A 158 -29.89 -2.37 5.81
CA SER A 158 -30.92 -1.52 5.20
C SER A 158 -30.30 -0.36 4.38
N ASN A 159 -29.06 -0.04 4.61
CA ASN A 159 -28.33 1.06 4.00
C ASN A 159 -27.40 0.65 2.83
N VAL A 160 -27.44 -0.63 2.38
CA VAL A 160 -26.52 -1.16 1.36
C VAL A 160 -26.50 -0.30 0.09
N ALA A 161 -27.66 0.07 -0.45
CA ALA A 161 -27.75 0.87 -1.67
C ALA A 161 -27.16 2.27 -1.48
N LYS A 162 -27.39 2.90 -0.33
CA LYS A 162 -26.79 4.20 0.03
C LYS A 162 -25.28 4.07 0.18
N ALA A 163 -24.82 3.06 0.94
CA ALA A 163 -23.42 2.79 1.15
C ALA A 163 -22.68 2.54 -0.17
N PHE A 164 -23.27 1.77 -1.08
CA PHE A 164 -22.70 1.49 -2.40
C PHE A 164 -22.56 2.76 -3.25
N ASN A 165 -23.58 3.62 -3.28
CA ASN A 165 -23.53 4.90 -4.00
C ASN A 165 -22.44 5.82 -3.43
N GLU A 166 -22.31 5.91 -2.11
CA GLU A 166 -21.22 6.67 -1.47
C GLU A 166 -19.85 6.05 -1.78
N TYR A 167 -19.71 4.74 -1.64
CA TYR A 167 -18.50 4.00 -1.97
C TYR A 167 -18.01 4.26 -3.40
N LEU A 168 -18.92 4.26 -4.38
CA LEU A 168 -18.61 4.57 -5.77
C LEU A 168 -18.17 6.03 -5.97
N THR A 169 -18.67 6.95 -5.16
CA THR A 169 -18.45 8.39 -5.31
C THR A 169 -17.21 8.87 -4.58
N ILE A 170 -17.12 8.58 -3.27
CA ILE A 170 -16.05 9.10 -2.41
C ILE A 170 -14.86 8.16 -2.28
N GLY A 171 -15.00 6.92 -2.75
CA GLY A 171 -13.98 5.90 -2.62
C GLY A 171 -14.01 5.16 -1.28
N SER A 172 -12.93 4.47 -0.99
CA SER A 172 -12.85 3.46 0.05
C SER A 172 -11.67 3.64 1.01
N PHE A 173 -11.03 4.81 1.02
CA PHE A 173 -10.01 5.09 2.02
C PHE A 173 -10.62 5.22 3.42
N PRO A 174 -9.98 4.62 4.46
CA PRO A 174 -10.50 4.68 5.82
C PRO A 174 -10.77 6.11 6.31
N ALA A 175 -9.88 7.06 6.03
CA ALA A 175 -10.03 8.45 6.45
C ALA A 175 -11.27 9.12 5.80
N ALA A 176 -11.51 8.88 4.51
CA ALA A 176 -12.69 9.38 3.81
C ALA A 176 -13.98 8.71 4.29
N ALA A 177 -13.91 7.41 4.61
CA ALA A 177 -15.06 6.66 5.11
C ALA A 177 -15.55 7.12 6.49
N VAL A 178 -14.68 7.54 7.40
CA VAL A 178 -15.09 8.03 8.72
C VAL A 178 -15.55 9.49 8.72
N ALA A 179 -15.17 10.27 7.71
CA ALA A 179 -15.62 11.65 7.57
C ALA A 179 -17.10 11.69 7.17
N LYS A 180 -17.96 12.21 8.07
CA LYS A 180 -19.42 12.28 7.82
C LYS A 180 -19.83 13.54 7.04
N ASP A 181 -19.03 14.58 7.15
CA ASP A 181 -19.24 15.85 6.44
C ASP A 181 -18.74 15.74 4.99
N PRO A 182 -19.56 16.08 3.97
CA PRO A 182 -19.19 15.97 2.57
C PRO A 182 -18.01 16.87 2.17
N GLU A 183 -17.94 18.10 2.70
CA GLU A 183 -16.87 19.04 2.39
C GLU A 183 -15.54 18.56 2.97
N LEU A 184 -15.55 18.12 4.23
CA LEU A 184 -14.38 17.49 4.86
C LEU A 184 -13.93 16.24 4.10
N THR A 185 -14.86 15.42 3.62
CA THR A 185 -14.55 14.23 2.81
C THR A 185 -13.84 14.62 1.51
N GLU A 186 -14.27 15.69 0.85
CA GLU A 186 -13.60 16.18 -0.39
C GLU A 186 -12.19 16.71 -0.10
N ILE A 187 -12.01 17.46 0.99
CA ILE A 187 -10.69 17.94 1.43
C ILE A 187 -9.75 16.75 1.71
N ILE A 188 -10.24 15.73 2.43
CA ILE A 188 -9.46 14.53 2.73
C ILE A 188 -9.07 13.82 1.43
N ASN A 189 -10.00 13.62 0.51
CA ASN A 189 -9.73 12.95 -0.78
C ASN A 189 -8.74 13.75 -1.63
N SER A 190 -8.79 15.08 -1.60
CA SER A 190 -7.79 15.92 -2.26
C SER A 190 -6.40 15.69 -1.69
N GLY A 191 -6.27 15.75 -0.36
CA GLY A 191 -4.99 15.52 0.31
C GLY A 191 -4.43 14.10 0.11
N LEU A 192 -5.31 13.09 0.05
CA LEU A 192 -4.93 11.72 -0.29
C LEU A 192 -4.38 11.63 -1.72
N PHE A 193 -5.11 12.22 -2.68
CA PHE A 193 -4.70 12.25 -4.08
C PHE A 193 -3.32 12.93 -4.22
N ASP A 194 -3.16 14.14 -3.67
CA ASP A 194 -1.91 14.89 -3.75
C ASP A 194 -0.75 14.11 -3.12
N SER A 195 -0.96 13.50 -1.95
CA SER A 195 0.06 12.70 -1.28
C SER A 195 0.49 11.47 -2.10
N ILE A 196 -0.46 10.74 -2.69
CA ILE A 196 -0.18 9.52 -3.45
C ILE A 196 0.45 9.86 -4.80
N PHE A 197 -0.14 10.80 -5.56
CA PHE A 197 0.34 11.15 -6.89
C PHE A 197 1.65 11.92 -6.86
N ALA A 198 1.77 12.95 -6.00
CA ALA A 198 2.99 13.75 -5.94
C ALA A 198 4.16 12.96 -5.30
N ARG A 199 3.95 12.37 -4.11
CA ARG A 199 5.05 11.75 -3.36
C ARG A 199 5.39 10.35 -3.86
N ASP A 200 4.37 9.47 -3.97
CA ASP A 200 4.63 8.04 -4.19
C ASP A 200 4.79 7.70 -5.68
N ILE A 201 4.20 8.50 -6.60
CA ILE A 201 4.33 8.26 -8.04
C ILE A 201 5.34 9.22 -8.67
N ILE A 202 5.13 10.54 -8.57
CA ILE A 202 5.94 11.52 -9.29
C ILE A 202 7.35 11.60 -8.70
N ILE A 203 7.49 11.91 -7.41
CA ILE A 203 8.80 12.10 -6.77
C ILE A 203 9.55 10.78 -6.70
N ARG A 204 8.98 9.75 -6.07
CA ARG A 204 9.64 8.42 -5.93
C ARG A 204 9.84 7.72 -7.28
N GLY A 205 8.94 7.92 -8.23
CA GLY A 205 9.02 7.37 -9.58
C GLY A 205 9.98 8.12 -10.50
N GLY A 206 10.51 9.28 -10.09
CA GLY A 206 11.41 10.10 -10.90
C GLY A 206 10.77 10.65 -12.17
N ILE A 207 9.47 10.96 -12.12
CA ILE A 207 8.71 11.46 -13.27
C ILE A 207 9.07 12.93 -13.49
N ARG A 208 9.73 13.23 -14.64
CA ARG A 208 10.19 14.58 -14.97
C ARG A 208 9.11 15.49 -15.55
N ASN A 209 8.16 14.93 -16.30
CA ASN A 209 7.10 15.69 -16.96
C ASN A 209 5.74 15.35 -16.34
N GLU A 210 5.41 16.07 -15.27
CA GLU A 210 4.17 15.88 -14.51
C GLU A 210 2.91 16.10 -15.36
N GLY A 211 2.92 17.12 -16.23
CA GLY A 211 1.77 17.45 -17.07
C GLY A 211 1.43 16.35 -18.07
N VAL A 212 2.46 15.74 -18.68
CA VAL A 212 2.25 14.59 -19.58
C VAL A 212 1.85 13.35 -18.81
N PHE A 213 2.45 13.14 -17.63
CA PHE A 213 2.06 12.04 -16.74
C PHE A 213 0.57 12.14 -16.34
N LEU A 214 0.10 13.31 -15.88
CA LEU A 214 -1.29 13.48 -15.44
C LEU A 214 -2.28 13.25 -16.59
N LYS A 215 -1.97 13.69 -17.83
CA LYS A 215 -2.78 13.38 -19.01
C LYS A 215 -2.82 11.88 -19.31
N ALA A 216 -1.68 11.20 -19.25
CA ALA A 216 -1.61 9.75 -19.41
C ALA A 216 -2.40 9.02 -18.32
N ALA A 217 -2.20 9.40 -17.06
CA ALA A 217 -2.89 8.83 -15.91
C ALA A 217 -4.42 9.02 -16.02
N LYS A 218 -4.88 10.19 -16.46
CA LYS A 218 -6.30 10.45 -16.71
C LYS A 218 -6.85 9.48 -17.75
N PHE A 219 -6.19 9.36 -18.91
CA PHE A 219 -6.60 8.42 -19.95
C PHE A 219 -6.65 6.97 -19.46
N ILE A 220 -5.64 6.55 -18.68
CA ILE A 220 -5.59 5.22 -18.07
C ILE A 220 -6.79 5.00 -17.14
N MET A 221 -7.10 5.98 -16.27
CA MET A 221 -8.18 5.90 -15.31
C MET A 221 -9.58 5.91 -15.96
N GLU A 222 -9.72 6.55 -17.10
CA GLU A 222 -10.96 6.52 -17.91
C GLU A 222 -11.19 5.14 -18.56
N ASN A 223 -10.12 4.37 -18.79
CA ASN A 223 -10.12 3.09 -19.47
C ASN A 223 -9.87 1.87 -18.56
N ILE A 224 -10.03 1.99 -17.25
CA ILE A 224 -9.85 0.85 -16.32
C ILE A 224 -10.82 -0.29 -16.66
N GLY A 225 -10.37 -1.52 -16.45
CA GLY A 225 -11.13 -2.73 -16.78
C GLY A 225 -11.12 -3.12 -18.26
N ASN A 226 -10.67 -2.22 -19.14
CA ASN A 226 -10.48 -2.52 -20.56
C ASN A 226 -9.03 -2.92 -20.86
N PRO A 227 -8.77 -3.70 -21.93
CA PRO A 227 -7.42 -3.95 -22.39
C PRO A 227 -6.72 -2.63 -22.77
N LEU A 228 -5.57 -2.33 -22.16
CA LEU A 228 -4.81 -1.12 -22.42
C LEU A 228 -3.59 -1.41 -23.29
N SER A 229 -3.43 -0.61 -24.37
CA SER A 229 -2.25 -0.63 -25.22
C SER A 229 -1.40 0.60 -25.00
N VAL A 230 -0.17 0.41 -24.54
CA VAL A 230 0.83 1.46 -24.35
C VAL A 230 1.01 2.31 -25.62
N SER A 231 1.06 1.64 -26.79
CA SER A 231 1.18 2.31 -28.10
C SER A 231 -0.07 3.14 -28.45
N ALA A 232 -1.26 2.68 -28.05
CA ALA A 232 -2.49 3.45 -28.27
C ALA A 232 -2.51 4.72 -27.42
N ILE A 233 -2.12 4.63 -26.13
CA ILE A 233 -2.01 5.78 -25.23
C ILE A 233 -1.02 6.80 -25.79
N SER A 234 0.18 6.35 -26.21
CA SER A 234 1.20 7.22 -26.81
C SER A 234 0.68 7.96 -28.05
N ARG A 235 -0.04 7.27 -28.95
CA ARG A 235 -0.67 7.90 -30.14
C ARG A 235 -1.74 8.93 -29.75
N THR A 236 -2.59 8.61 -28.79
CA THR A 236 -3.64 9.54 -28.33
C THR A 236 -3.04 10.80 -27.73
N LEU A 237 -2.01 10.67 -26.86
CA LEU A 237 -1.33 11.84 -26.30
C LEU A 237 -0.66 12.70 -27.39
N LYS A 238 -0.05 12.07 -28.39
CA LYS A 238 0.54 12.77 -29.52
C LYS A 238 -0.47 13.55 -30.33
N SER A 239 -1.66 12.98 -30.59
CA SER A 239 -2.76 13.70 -31.30
C SER A 239 -3.31 14.89 -30.49
N GLN A 240 -3.13 14.89 -29.18
CA GLN A 240 -3.51 15.97 -28.26
C GLN A 240 -2.37 16.98 -27.99
N GLY A 241 -1.30 16.96 -28.80
CA GLY A 241 -0.17 17.89 -28.68
C GLY A 241 0.79 17.59 -27.53
N SER A 242 0.69 16.39 -26.91
CA SER A 242 1.62 15.94 -25.88
C SER A 242 2.45 14.77 -26.42
N SER A 243 3.76 14.77 -26.18
CA SER A 243 4.65 13.69 -26.68
C SER A 243 5.12 12.83 -25.51
N ALA A 244 4.82 11.54 -25.59
CA ALA A 244 5.41 10.51 -24.74
C ALA A 244 5.65 9.26 -25.58
N SER A 245 6.84 8.67 -25.47
CA SER A 245 7.15 7.39 -26.10
C SER A 245 6.37 6.24 -25.46
N ALA A 246 6.31 5.10 -26.13
CA ALA A 246 5.72 3.89 -25.54
C ALA A 246 6.42 3.51 -24.23
N ASP A 247 7.75 3.59 -24.18
CA ASP A 247 8.55 3.30 -22.98
C ASP A 247 8.24 4.27 -21.82
N THR A 248 7.98 5.54 -22.15
CA THR A 248 7.56 6.54 -21.15
C THR A 248 6.20 6.18 -20.55
N ILE A 249 5.24 5.75 -21.37
CA ILE A 249 3.91 5.33 -20.90
C ILE A 249 4.01 4.04 -20.08
N ASP A 250 4.83 3.08 -20.51
CA ASP A 250 5.05 1.85 -19.76
C ASP A 250 5.66 2.13 -18.39
N ASN A 251 6.65 3.06 -18.33
CA ASN A 251 7.17 3.53 -17.05
C ASN A 251 6.08 4.17 -16.18
N TYR A 252 5.18 4.99 -16.74
CA TYR A 252 4.10 5.60 -15.97
C TYR A 252 3.15 4.54 -15.38
N LEU A 253 2.76 3.54 -16.17
CA LEU A 253 1.97 2.40 -15.70
C LEU A 253 2.69 1.65 -14.57
N THR A 254 3.98 1.38 -14.77
CA THR A 254 4.85 0.73 -13.77
C THR A 254 4.89 1.52 -12.46
N GLN A 255 5.04 2.85 -12.51
CA GLN A 255 5.03 3.66 -11.28
C GLN A 255 3.67 3.65 -10.57
N MET A 256 2.56 3.68 -11.32
CA MET A 256 1.21 3.59 -10.75
C MET A 256 0.94 2.21 -10.12
N VAL A 257 1.45 1.13 -10.71
CA VAL A 257 1.39 -0.22 -10.14
C VAL A 257 2.27 -0.33 -8.90
N ASN A 258 3.48 0.20 -8.94
CA ASN A 258 4.41 0.19 -7.81
C ASN A 258 3.87 0.96 -6.60
N ALA A 259 3.13 2.04 -6.81
CA ALA A 259 2.44 2.78 -5.76
C ALA A 259 1.12 2.13 -5.32
N TYR A 260 0.79 0.93 -5.82
CA TYR A 260 -0.49 0.24 -5.57
C TYR A 260 -1.74 1.05 -5.97
N VAL A 261 -1.60 2.05 -6.84
CA VAL A 261 -2.74 2.80 -7.40
C VAL A 261 -3.47 1.99 -8.45
N LEU A 262 -2.71 1.19 -9.22
CA LEU A 262 -3.25 0.25 -10.20
C LEU A 262 -2.86 -1.19 -9.85
N TYR A 263 -3.78 -2.10 -10.16
CA TYR A 263 -3.55 -3.53 -10.16
C TYR A 263 -3.62 -4.04 -11.60
N GLN A 264 -2.53 -4.64 -12.06
CA GLN A 264 -2.49 -5.28 -13.36
C GLN A 264 -3.13 -6.66 -13.27
N CYS A 265 -4.01 -6.96 -14.22
CA CYS A 265 -4.58 -8.28 -14.42
C CYS A 265 -4.14 -8.80 -15.79
N GLU A 266 -3.32 -9.83 -15.78
CA GLU A 266 -2.89 -10.50 -17.00
C GLU A 266 -3.99 -11.39 -17.56
N ARG A 267 -4.01 -11.53 -18.88
CA ARG A 267 -4.92 -12.48 -19.52
C ARG A 267 -4.48 -13.91 -19.17
N TYR A 268 -5.41 -14.69 -18.65
CA TYR A 268 -5.22 -16.12 -18.55
C TYR A 268 -5.55 -16.79 -19.90
N ASP A 269 -4.56 -17.44 -20.52
CA ASP A 269 -4.74 -18.21 -21.74
C ASP A 269 -4.38 -19.68 -21.49
N ILE A 270 -5.37 -20.55 -21.61
CA ILE A 270 -5.23 -22.00 -21.40
C ILE A 270 -4.23 -22.61 -22.39
N ARG A 271 -4.15 -22.07 -23.63
CA ARG A 271 -3.26 -22.55 -24.68
C ARG A 271 -1.83 -21.98 -24.63
N GLY A 272 -1.58 -20.99 -23.76
CA GLY A 272 -0.26 -20.45 -23.43
C GLY A 272 0.43 -19.60 -24.50
N LYS A 273 -0.06 -19.57 -25.74
CA LYS A 273 0.65 -18.94 -26.89
C LYS A 273 0.40 -17.43 -27.02
N GLU A 274 -0.66 -16.91 -26.43
CA GLU A 274 -1.06 -15.49 -26.58
C GLU A 274 -0.74 -14.60 -25.37
N ARG A 275 -0.19 -15.15 -24.28
CA ARG A 275 0.14 -14.37 -23.06
C ARG A 275 1.07 -13.19 -23.33
N LEU A 276 2.02 -13.35 -24.24
CA LEU A 276 2.99 -12.30 -24.60
C LEU A 276 2.46 -11.24 -25.58
N ARG A 277 1.28 -11.48 -26.18
CA ARG A 277 0.72 -10.62 -27.25
C ARG A 277 -0.46 -9.77 -26.80
N THR A 278 -1.01 -10.00 -25.61
CA THR A 278 -2.24 -9.33 -25.19
C THR A 278 -1.95 -8.21 -24.18
N ASN A 279 -2.60 -7.07 -24.43
CA ASN A 279 -2.62 -5.96 -23.51
C ASN A 279 -3.27 -6.41 -22.18
N GLY A 280 -2.61 -6.11 -21.05
CA GLY A 280 -3.17 -6.34 -19.72
C GLY A 280 -4.37 -5.43 -19.46
N LYS A 281 -5.20 -5.82 -18.49
CA LYS A 281 -6.22 -4.95 -17.90
C LYS A 281 -5.68 -4.35 -16.60
N TYR A 282 -6.10 -3.14 -16.33
CA TYR A 282 -5.73 -2.45 -15.09
C TYR A 282 -6.98 -2.10 -14.32
N PHE A 283 -6.92 -2.26 -13.00
CA PHE A 283 -7.99 -1.90 -12.08
C PHE A 283 -7.44 -0.92 -11.06
N VAL A 284 -8.22 0.09 -10.71
CA VAL A 284 -7.83 1.09 -9.73
C VAL A 284 -8.05 0.57 -8.30
N ALA A 285 -7.15 0.92 -7.40
CA ALA A 285 -7.26 0.57 -5.99
C ALA A 285 -8.45 1.24 -5.29
N ASP A 286 -8.77 2.46 -5.72
CA ASP A 286 -9.79 3.30 -5.09
C ASP A 286 -10.51 4.18 -6.11
N LEU A 287 -11.84 4.17 -6.06
CA LEU A 287 -12.67 4.95 -6.98
C LEU A 287 -12.64 6.44 -6.69
N GLY A 288 -12.41 6.86 -5.44
CA GLY A 288 -12.26 8.26 -5.08
C GLY A 288 -11.05 8.89 -5.77
N LEU A 289 -9.91 8.19 -5.81
CA LEU A 289 -8.73 8.63 -6.56
C LEU A 289 -9.02 8.76 -8.06
N ARG A 290 -9.68 7.77 -8.63
CA ARG A 290 -10.12 7.81 -10.05
C ARG A 290 -11.00 9.01 -10.31
N ASN A 291 -12.06 9.16 -9.53
CA ASN A 291 -13.05 10.20 -9.69
C ASN A 291 -12.42 11.60 -9.61
N ARG A 292 -11.49 11.79 -8.68
CA ARG A 292 -10.72 13.04 -8.53
C ARG A 292 -9.91 13.36 -9.79
N LEU A 293 -9.18 12.37 -10.32
CA LEU A 293 -8.31 12.58 -11.49
C LEU A 293 -9.09 12.86 -12.77
N ILE A 294 -10.20 12.12 -13.00
CA ILE A 294 -11.01 12.30 -14.21
C ILE A 294 -12.00 13.48 -14.12
N GLY A 295 -12.13 14.09 -12.94
CA GLY A 295 -13.09 15.18 -12.70
C GLY A 295 -14.54 14.71 -12.61
N TYR A 296 -14.79 13.45 -12.23
CA TYR A 296 -16.14 12.93 -12.06
C TYR A 296 -16.85 13.66 -10.92
N ARG A 297 -18.04 14.19 -11.20
CA ARG A 297 -18.97 14.75 -10.23
C ARG A 297 -20.29 14.01 -10.30
N ARG A 298 -20.94 13.84 -9.14
CA ARG A 298 -22.25 13.20 -9.07
C ARG A 298 -23.26 14.04 -9.86
N GLY A 299 -23.90 13.45 -10.88
CA GLY A 299 -24.89 14.10 -11.72
C GLY A 299 -24.41 14.51 -13.11
N ASN A 300 -23.19 14.19 -13.50
CA ASN A 300 -22.70 14.29 -14.88
C ASN A 300 -22.78 12.93 -15.57
#